data_a852a6985ed7484dd06c9a970c445947
#
_entry.id   a852a6985ed7484dd06c9a970c445947
#
_cell.length_a   1.000
_cell.length_b   1.000
_cell.length_c   1.000
_cell.angle_alpha   90.00
_cell.angle_beta   90.00
_cell.angle_gamma   90.00
#
_symmetry.space_group_name_H-M   'P 1'
#
loop_
_entity.id
_entity.type
_entity.pdbx_description
1 polymer ?
#
loop_
_entity_poly.entity_id
_entity_poly.type
_entity_poly.pdbx_seq_one_letter_code
_entity_poly.pdbx_strand_id
1 'polypeptide(L)'
;MDKVSYALGIGIGRQLASMGAETLNIDDFAQAVKDAISGKLQISEQEAQELVQNFFAAQEAKAQAAAAEKGKVAKEAGEKFLAENGKKEGIITTKSGLQYQVLREGNGKTPKATDQVECHYEGTLIDGTKFDSSYDRGQTATFPLNQVIAGWTEGLQLMTEGAKYRFFIPYQLGYGERGAGAAIPPFSALIFDVELVAVK
;
A
#
# COMPACT_ATOMS: atom_id res chain seq x y z
N MET A 1 40.71 14.50 4.49
CA MET A 1 39.56 13.76 3.89
C MET A 1 39.32 14.37 2.51
N ASP A 2 39.37 13.55 1.47
CA ASP A 2 38.97 13.98 0.12
C ASP A 2 37.45 14.05 0.03
N LYS A 3 36.91 15.23 -0.27
CA LYS A 3 35.47 15.51 -0.26
C LYS A 3 34.73 14.81 -1.39
N VAL A 4 35.40 14.58 -2.53
CA VAL A 4 34.77 13.90 -3.68
C VAL A 4 34.59 12.42 -3.39
N SER A 5 35.64 11.77 -2.89
CA SER A 5 35.60 10.35 -2.49
C SER A 5 34.54 10.12 -1.39
N TYR A 6 34.46 11.02 -0.42
CA TYR A 6 33.47 10.93 0.64
C TYR A 6 32.03 11.09 0.12
N ALA A 7 31.79 12.01 -0.80
CA ALA A 7 30.48 12.22 -1.41
C ALA A 7 30.02 11.01 -2.24
N LEU A 8 30.92 10.38 -3.00
CA LEU A 8 30.64 9.13 -3.70
C LEU A 8 30.30 8.00 -2.71
N GLY A 9 31.05 7.90 -1.61
CA GLY A 9 30.79 6.95 -0.54
C GLY A 9 29.41 7.12 0.09
N ILE A 10 28.91 8.36 0.29
CA ILE A 10 27.55 8.63 0.78
C ILE A 10 26.51 8.06 -0.19
N GLY A 11 26.68 8.29 -1.50
CA GLY A 11 25.77 7.78 -2.52
C GLY A 11 25.68 6.26 -2.52
N ILE A 12 26.83 5.60 -2.56
CA ILE A 12 26.92 4.12 -2.54
C ILE A 12 26.37 3.58 -1.22
N GLY A 13 26.73 4.16 -0.08
CA GLY A 13 26.23 3.73 1.24
C GLY A 13 24.72 3.79 1.37
N ARG A 14 24.08 4.85 0.87
CA ARG A 14 22.62 4.97 0.83
C ARG A 14 21.98 3.91 -0.06
N GLN A 15 22.60 3.63 -1.21
CA GLN A 15 22.11 2.58 -2.10
C GLN A 15 22.23 1.21 -1.44
N LEU A 16 23.37 0.87 -0.84
CA LEU A 16 23.54 -0.38 -0.09
C LEU A 16 22.53 -0.53 1.04
N ALA A 17 22.30 0.52 1.84
CA ALA A 17 21.31 0.51 2.90
C ALA A 17 19.89 0.24 2.35
N SER A 18 19.52 0.88 1.24
CA SER A 18 18.20 0.66 0.60
C SER A 18 18.00 -0.77 0.06
N MET A 19 19.09 -1.50 -0.17
CA MET A 19 19.10 -2.89 -0.63
C MET A 19 19.18 -3.90 0.52
N GLY A 20 19.10 -3.45 1.78
CA GLY A 20 19.21 -4.32 2.96
C GLY A 20 20.64 -4.79 3.26
N ALA A 21 21.64 -4.11 2.74
CA ALA A 21 23.05 -4.44 2.88
C ALA A 21 23.72 -3.82 4.12
N GLU A 22 22.93 -3.47 5.13
CA GLU A 22 23.40 -2.84 6.38
C GLU A 22 24.34 -3.73 7.19
N THR A 23 24.29 -5.05 6.96
CA THR A 23 25.12 -6.05 7.64
C THR A 23 26.43 -6.33 6.92
N LEU A 24 26.70 -5.70 5.79
CA LEU A 24 27.95 -5.90 5.05
C LEU A 24 29.16 -5.33 5.82
N ASN A 25 30.28 -6.04 5.74
CA ASN A 25 31.57 -5.55 6.23
C ASN A 25 32.05 -4.44 5.29
N ILE A 26 32.04 -3.21 5.76
CA ILE A 26 32.41 -2.05 4.96
C ILE A 26 33.91 -2.01 4.66
N ASP A 27 34.75 -2.57 5.53
CA ASP A 27 36.20 -2.62 5.28
C ASP A 27 36.54 -3.59 4.15
N ASP A 28 35.89 -4.77 4.10
CA ASP A 28 36.03 -5.72 3.00
C ASP A 28 35.48 -5.12 1.68
N PHE A 29 34.35 -4.41 1.76
CA PHE A 29 33.81 -3.68 0.61
C PHE A 29 34.79 -2.63 0.08
N ALA A 30 35.39 -1.82 0.96
CA ALA A 30 36.36 -0.82 0.58
C ALA A 30 37.63 -1.44 0.01
N GLN A 31 38.06 -2.61 0.53
CA GLN A 31 39.17 -3.38 -0.01
C GLN A 31 38.86 -3.91 -1.41
N ALA A 32 37.66 -4.48 -1.61
CA ALA A 32 37.23 -4.96 -2.91
C ALA A 32 37.21 -3.87 -3.98
N VAL A 33 36.84 -2.63 -3.62
CA VAL A 33 36.91 -1.48 -4.53
C VAL A 33 38.35 -1.19 -4.96
N LYS A 34 39.32 -1.23 -4.03
CA LYS A 34 40.75 -1.06 -4.34
C LYS A 34 41.27 -2.17 -5.24
N ASP A 35 40.89 -3.41 -4.95
CA ASP A 35 41.31 -4.59 -5.70
C ASP A 35 40.76 -4.56 -7.12
N ALA A 36 39.50 -4.16 -7.29
CA ALA A 36 38.87 -4.00 -8.60
C ALA A 36 39.57 -2.92 -9.46
N ILE A 37 39.90 -1.76 -8.87
CA ILE A 37 40.59 -0.68 -9.57
C ILE A 37 42.01 -1.10 -9.99
N SER A 38 42.68 -1.92 -9.17
CA SER A 38 44.04 -2.39 -9.44
C SER A 38 44.12 -3.70 -10.26
N GLY A 39 43.00 -4.33 -10.57
CA GLY A 39 42.90 -5.59 -11.28
C GLY A 39 43.41 -6.78 -10.45
N LYS A 40 43.38 -6.72 -9.12
CA LYS A 40 43.91 -7.75 -8.20
C LYS A 40 42.79 -8.34 -7.33
N LEU A 41 41.77 -8.90 -7.97
CA LEU A 41 40.64 -9.50 -7.27
C LEU A 41 41.09 -10.72 -6.42
N GLN A 42 40.52 -10.85 -5.22
CA GLN A 42 40.78 -11.96 -4.30
C GLN A 42 39.87 -13.16 -4.52
N ILE A 43 38.73 -12.94 -5.21
CA ILE A 43 37.80 -13.98 -5.64
C ILE A 43 37.55 -13.83 -7.14
N SER A 44 37.09 -14.89 -7.79
CA SER A 44 36.76 -14.85 -9.20
C SER A 44 35.48 -14.03 -9.43
N GLU A 45 35.33 -13.48 -10.64
CA GLU A 45 34.09 -12.77 -11.02
C GLU A 45 32.86 -13.67 -10.94
N GLN A 46 33.00 -14.95 -11.28
CA GLN A 46 31.91 -15.93 -11.19
C GLN A 46 31.50 -16.14 -9.72
N GLU A 47 32.45 -16.33 -8.82
CA GLU A 47 32.17 -16.46 -7.38
C GLU A 47 31.55 -15.22 -6.81
N ALA A 48 32.03 -14.05 -7.21
CA ALA A 48 31.41 -12.77 -6.82
C ALA A 48 29.94 -12.65 -7.27
N GLN A 49 29.64 -13.04 -8.51
CA GLN A 49 28.27 -13.06 -9.03
C GLN A 49 27.37 -14.02 -8.24
N GLU A 50 27.82 -15.23 -7.96
CA GLU A 50 27.06 -16.23 -7.19
C GLU A 50 26.77 -15.73 -5.76
N LEU A 51 27.76 -15.15 -5.08
CA LEU A 51 27.60 -14.59 -3.75
C LEU A 51 26.58 -13.43 -3.73
N VAL A 52 26.66 -12.53 -4.71
CA VAL A 52 25.73 -11.39 -4.84
C VAL A 52 24.32 -11.88 -5.15
N GLN A 53 24.14 -12.84 -6.05
CA GLN A 53 22.83 -13.43 -6.35
C GLN A 53 22.23 -14.10 -5.13
N ASN A 54 22.99 -14.89 -4.40
CA ASN A 54 22.54 -15.56 -3.18
C ASN A 54 22.18 -14.56 -2.08
N PHE A 55 22.94 -13.47 -1.94
CA PHE A 55 22.62 -12.40 -1.00
C PHE A 55 21.27 -11.75 -1.33
N PHE A 56 21.03 -11.35 -2.58
CA PHE A 56 19.76 -10.73 -2.96
C PHE A 56 18.59 -11.72 -2.88
N ALA A 57 18.78 -12.97 -3.27
CA ALA A 57 17.75 -14.01 -3.11
C ALA A 57 17.35 -14.19 -1.64
N ALA A 58 18.32 -14.19 -0.73
CA ALA A 58 18.06 -14.28 0.71
C ALA A 58 17.33 -13.04 1.25
N GLN A 59 17.69 -11.84 0.79
CA GLN A 59 16.99 -10.61 1.18
C GLN A 59 15.55 -10.58 0.66
N GLU A 60 15.35 -11.01 -0.58
CA GLU A 60 14.01 -11.10 -1.17
C GLU A 60 13.14 -12.12 -0.42
N ALA A 61 13.68 -13.32 -0.12
CA ALA A 61 12.98 -14.33 0.66
C ALA A 61 12.59 -13.81 2.06
N LYS A 62 13.50 -13.07 2.72
CA LYS A 62 13.22 -12.43 4.02
C LYS A 62 12.13 -11.37 3.92
N ALA A 63 12.16 -10.54 2.89
CA ALA A 63 11.14 -9.52 2.64
C ALA A 63 9.77 -10.17 2.35
N GLN A 64 9.73 -11.22 1.54
CA GLN A 64 8.52 -11.98 1.24
C GLN A 64 7.94 -12.65 2.49
N ALA A 65 8.77 -13.28 3.33
CA ALA A 65 8.33 -13.88 4.59
C ALA A 65 7.76 -12.83 5.54
N ALA A 66 8.41 -11.67 5.67
CA ALA A 66 7.91 -10.56 6.49
C ALA A 66 6.58 -9.99 5.95
N ALA A 67 6.44 -9.87 4.63
CA ALA A 67 5.20 -9.44 4.00
C ALA A 67 4.07 -10.46 4.20
N ALA A 68 4.35 -11.76 4.08
CA ALA A 68 3.38 -12.83 4.33
C ALA A 68 2.87 -12.83 5.78
N GLU A 69 3.78 -12.66 6.74
CA GLU A 69 3.39 -12.59 8.17
C GLU A 69 2.53 -11.34 8.44
N LYS A 70 2.93 -10.17 7.93
CA LYS A 70 2.11 -8.96 8.01
C LYS A 70 0.74 -9.15 7.37
N GLY A 71 0.68 -9.82 6.22
CA GLY A 71 -0.55 -10.13 5.52
C GLY A 71 -1.48 -11.04 6.35
N LYS A 72 -0.93 -12.07 6.99
CA LYS A 72 -1.70 -12.96 7.87
C LYS A 72 -2.31 -12.19 9.04
N VAL A 73 -1.51 -11.38 9.73
CA VAL A 73 -1.97 -10.54 10.84
C VAL A 73 -3.04 -9.55 10.37
N ALA A 74 -2.84 -8.90 9.21
CA ALA A 74 -3.80 -7.96 8.66
C ALA A 74 -5.14 -8.65 8.31
N LYS A 75 -5.09 -9.86 7.74
CA LYS A 75 -6.27 -10.66 7.42
C LYS A 75 -7.09 -10.98 8.65
N GLU A 76 -6.47 -11.58 9.67
CA GLU A 76 -7.14 -11.97 10.92
C GLU A 76 -7.73 -10.74 11.62
N ALA A 77 -6.97 -9.65 11.72
CA ALA A 77 -7.43 -8.40 12.30
C ALA A 77 -8.59 -7.78 11.52
N GLY A 78 -8.52 -7.78 10.18
CA GLY A 78 -9.57 -7.26 9.30
C GLY A 78 -10.87 -8.05 9.38
N GLU A 79 -10.78 -9.38 9.35
CA GLU A 79 -11.94 -10.27 9.49
C GLU A 79 -12.63 -10.09 10.84
N LYS A 80 -11.85 -10.04 11.92
CA LYS A 80 -12.37 -9.78 13.28
C LYS A 80 -13.03 -8.41 13.36
N PHE A 81 -12.36 -7.37 12.86
CA PHE A 81 -12.88 -6.01 12.83
C PHE A 81 -14.23 -5.95 12.12
N LEU A 82 -14.36 -6.52 10.92
CA LEU A 82 -15.60 -6.51 10.15
C LEU A 82 -16.71 -7.31 10.82
N ALA A 83 -16.39 -8.46 11.43
CA ALA A 83 -17.36 -9.26 12.16
C ALA A 83 -17.94 -8.52 13.38
N GLU A 84 -17.13 -7.75 14.08
CA GLU A 84 -17.57 -6.92 15.20
C GLU A 84 -18.30 -5.65 14.73
N ASN A 85 -17.77 -5.01 13.66
CA ASN A 85 -18.35 -3.79 13.11
C ASN A 85 -19.76 -4.00 12.56
N GLY A 86 -20.01 -5.11 11.86
CA GLY A 86 -21.33 -5.44 11.31
C GLY A 86 -22.44 -5.65 12.34
N LYS A 87 -22.10 -5.75 13.64
CA LYS A 87 -23.06 -5.85 14.73
C LYS A 87 -23.45 -4.47 15.31
N LYS A 88 -22.74 -3.41 14.91
CA LYS A 88 -23.00 -2.06 15.44
C LYS A 88 -24.25 -1.47 14.83
N GLU A 89 -24.97 -0.68 15.60
CA GLU A 89 -26.10 0.09 15.12
C GLU A 89 -25.69 1.05 13.99
N GLY A 90 -26.54 1.15 12.97
CA GLY A 90 -26.29 2.01 11.80
C GLY A 90 -25.32 1.44 10.77
N ILE A 91 -24.75 0.25 10.98
CA ILE A 91 -23.93 -0.46 9.99
C ILE A 91 -24.79 -1.40 9.17
N ILE A 92 -24.71 -1.27 7.87
CA ILE A 92 -25.40 -2.15 6.91
C ILE A 92 -24.33 -3.00 6.21
N THR A 93 -24.58 -4.32 6.15
CA THR A 93 -23.71 -5.27 5.46
C THR A 93 -24.41 -5.80 4.21
N THR A 94 -23.76 -5.66 3.07
CA THR A 94 -24.25 -6.17 1.78
C THR A 94 -23.94 -7.66 1.60
N LYS A 95 -24.49 -8.28 0.53
CA LYS A 95 -24.23 -9.69 0.21
C LYS A 95 -22.77 -10.00 -0.12
N SER A 96 -22.02 -9.03 -0.62
CA SER A 96 -20.60 -9.16 -0.94
C SER A 96 -19.70 -9.10 0.30
N GLY A 97 -20.24 -8.67 1.44
CA GLY A 97 -19.50 -8.41 2.66
C GLY A 97 -19.02 -6.95 2.80
N LEU A 98 -19.33 -6.07 1.84
CA LEU A 98 -19.13 -4.64 2.00
C LEU A 98 -19.98 -4.15 3.17
N GLN A 99 -19.41 -3.35 4.06
CA GLN A 99 -20.18 -2.68 5.11
C GLN A 99 -20.15 -1.18 4.90
N TYR A 100 -21.24 -0.52 5.25
CA TYR A 100 -21.30 0.93 5.17
C TYR A 100 -22.16 1.54 6.26
N GLN A 101 -21.87 2.80 6.55
CA GLN A 101 -22.63 3.67 7.43
C GLN A 101 -22.97 4.94 6.69
N VAL A 102 -24.23 5.35 6.75
CA VAL A 102 -24.68 6.63 6.23
C VAL A 102 -24.31 7.73 7.23
N LEU A 103 -23.39 8.61 6.84
CA LEU A 103 -23.01 9.77 7.66
C LEU A 103 -23.85 11.01 7.30
N ARG A 104 -24.24 11.11 6.06
CA ARG A 104 -25.11 12.16 5.51
C ARG A 104 -25.82 11.62 4.27
N GLU A 105 -27.12 11.81 4.21
CA GLU A 105 -27.91 11.53 3.01
C GLU A 105 -27.64 12.56 1.91
N GLY A 106 -27.76 12.15 0.67
CA GLY A 106 -27.77 13.02 -0.50
C GLY A 106 -29.18 13.12 -1.10
N ASN A 107 -29.32 13.92 -2.12
CA ASN A 107 -30.63 14.13 -2.79
C ASN A 107 -30.50 14.23 -4.32
N GLY A 108 -29.31 14.00 -4.87
CA GLY A 108 -29.07 14.08 -6.31
C GLY A 108 -29.13 12.73 -7.02
N LYS A 109 -28.36 12.58 -8.08
CA LYS A 109 -28.33 11.37 -8.91
C LYS A 109 -27.59 10.23 -8.19
N THR A 110 -28.03 8.99 -8.43
CA THR A 110 -27.31 7.78 -8.07
C THR A 110 -26.44 7.35 -9.26
N PRO A 111 -25.14 7.12 -9.07
CA PRO A 111 -24.25 6.71 -10.15
C PRO A 111 -24.51 5.25 -10.58
N LYS A 112 -24.28 4.98 -11.86
CA LYS A 112 -24.20 3.64 -12.42
C LYS A 112 -22.74 3.22 -12.52
N ALA A 113 -22.47 1.93 -12.63
CA ALA A 113 -21.12 1.40 -12.73
C ALA A 113 -20.28 1.98 -13.88
N THR A 114 -20.92 2.50 -14.94
CA THR A 114 -20.26 3.07 -16.11
C THR A 114 -20.02 4.58 -16.02
N ASP A 115 -20.55 5.24 -14.98
CA ASP A 115 -20.45 6.67 -14.85
C ASP A 115 -19.10 7.11 -14.27
N GLN A 116 -18.76 8.37 -14.44
CA GLN A 116 -17.67 8.99 -13.71
C GLN A 116 -18.25 9.67 -12.45
N VAL A 117 -17.51 9.54 -11.36
CA VAL A 117 -17.88 10.13 -10.08
C VAL A 117 -16.83 11.10 -9.62
N GLU A 118 -17.25 12.23 -9.09
CA GLU A 118 -16.39 13.20 -8.43
C GLU A 118 -16.61 13.10 -6.93
N CYS A 119 -15.53 12.82 -6.18
CA CYS A 119 -15.61 12.54 -4.76
C CYS A 119 -14.57 13.32 -3.96
N HIS A 120 -14.91 13.65 -2.72
CA HIS A 120 -13.94 13.81 -1.64
C HIS A 120 -13.87 12.50 -0.85
N TYR A 121 -12.67 12.12 -0.43
CA TYR A 121 -12.50 10.90 0.35
C TYR A 121 -11.25 10.94 1.24
N GLU A 122 -11.30 10.12 2.27
CA GLU A 122 -10.15 9.76 3.10
C GLU A 122 -10.14 8.25 3.30
N GLY A 123 -9.00 7.61 3.02
CA GLY A 123 -8.79 6.18 3.18
C GLY A 123 -7.82 5.89 4.32
N THR A 124 -8.23 5.00 5.24
CA THR A 124 -7.43 4.54 6.37
C THR A 124 -7.43 3.03 6.48
N LEU A 125 -6.39 2.49 7.09
CA LEU A 125 -6.37 1.13 7.60
C LEU A 125 -7.22 1.04 8.88
N ILE A 126 -7.49 -0.17 9.37
CA ILE A 126 -8.30 -0.40 10.57
C ILE A 126 -7.63 0.12 11.87
N ASP A 127 -6.32 0.35 11.85
CA ASP A 127 -5.56 0.97 12.94
C ASP A 127 -5.56 2.50 12.91
N GLY A 128 -6.24 3.10 11.91
CA GLY A 128 -6.32 4.53 11.70
C GLY A 128 -5.19 5.13 10.86
N THR A 129 -4.24 4.32 10.40
CA THR A 129 -3.17 4.79 9.50
C THR A 129 -3.77 5.26 8.18
N LYS A 130 -3.65 6.56 7.90
CA LYS A 130 -4.12 7.17 6.66
C LYS A 130 -3.17 6.85 5.52
N PHE A 131 -3.68 6.34 4.40
CA PHE A 131 -2.90 6.02 3.22
C PHE A 131 -3.20 6.91 2.03
N ASP A 132 -4.41 7.52 1.97
CA ASP A 132 -4.77 8.46 0.91
C ASP A 132 -5.89 9.40 1.38
N SER A 133 -5.85 10.67 0.90
CA SER A 133 -6.88 11.66 1.21
C SER A 133 -6.94 12.74 0.13
N SER A 134 -8.10 12.94 -0.45
CA SER A 134 -8.37 14.07 -1.34
C SER A 134 -8.45 15.39 -0.57
N TYR A 135 -8.82 15.33 0.70
CA TYR A 135 -8.87 16.53 1.56
C TYR A 135 -7.46 17.08 1.79
N ASP A 136 -6.46 16.23 2.01
CA ASP A 136 -5.06 16.64 2.19
C ASP A 136 -4.49 17.28 0.92
N ARG A 137 -5.00 16.90 -0.25
CA ARG A 137 -4.66 17.52 -1.54
C ARG A 137 -5.44 18.82 -1.84
N GLY A 138 -6.46 19.12 -1.04
CA GLY A 138 -7.30 20.31 -1.20
C GLY A 138 -8.18 20.32 -2.45
N GLN A 139 -8.40 19.17 -3.10
CA GLN A 139 -9.19 19.05 -4.32
C GLN A 139 -9.91 17.72 -4.41
N THR A 140 -11.09 17.72 -5.05
CA THR A 140 -11.83 16.50 -5.39
C THR A 140 -11.05 15.62 -6.36
N ALA A 141 -11.39 14.36 -6.40
CA ALA A 141 -10.87 13.43 -7.40
C ALA A 141 -12.02 12.86 -8.24
N THR A 142 -11.78 12.71 -9.54
CA THR A 142 -12.76 12.14 -10.48
C THR A 142 -12.28 10.79 -10.96
N PHE A 143 -13.17 9.78 -10.89
CA PHE A 143 -12.86 8.41 -11.27
C PHE A 143 -13.94 7.82 -12.16
N PRO A 144 -13.60 7.03 -13.19
CA PRO A 144 -14.52 6.07 -13.79
C PRO A 144 -14.87 5.00 -12.75
N LEU A 145 -16.16 4.80 -12.45
CA LEU A 145 -16.59 3.93 -11.35
C LEU A 145 -16.27 2.44 -11.59
N ASN A 146 -16.06 2.04 -12.83
CA ASN A 146 -15.62 0.69 -13.21
C ASN A 146 -14.09 0.49 -13.18
N GLN A 147 -13.32 1.50 -12.80
CA GLN A 147 -11.85 1.43 -12.73
C GLN A 147 -11.29 1.62 -11.31
N VAL A 148 -12.17 1.64 -10.33
CA VAL A 148 -11.78 1.69 -8.90
C VAL A 148 -11.92 0.29 -8.26
N ILE A 149 -11.54 0.17 -6.99
CA ILE A 149 -11.70 -1.08 -6.25
C ILE A 149 -13.17 -1.51 -6.18
N ALA A 150 -13.43 -2.82 -6.14
CA ALA A 150 -14.79 -3.37 -6.21
C ALA A 150 -15.72 -2.81 -5.12
N GLY A 151 -15.19 -2.60 -3.91
CA GLY A 151 -15.94 -2.00 -2.82
C GLY A 151 -16.43 -0.57 -3.11
N TRP A 152 -15.68 0.21 -3.87
CA TRP A 152 -16.10 1.53 -4.34
C TRP A 152 -17.13 1.43 -5.47
N THR A 153 -16.88 0.54 -6.44
CA THR A 153 -17.83 0.31 -7.53
C THR A 153 -19.20 -0.09 -6.99
N GLU A 154 -19.26 -0.95 -5.98
CA GLU A 154 -20.49 -1.35 -5.33
C GLU A 154 -21.05 -0.23 -4.46
N GLY A 155 -20.23 0.32 -3.55
CA GLY A 155 -20.66 1.24 -2.51
C GLY A 155 -21.18 2.57 -3.04
N LEU A 156 -20.54 3.15 -4.06
CA LEU A 156 -20.98 4.43 -4.63
C LEU A 156 -22.32 4.32 -5.37
N GLN A 157 -22.68 3.14 -5.89
CA GLN A 157 -24.01 2.91 -6.46
C GLN A 157 -25.15 2.88 -5.41
N LEU A 158 -24.80 2.84 -4.13
CA LEU A 158 -25.76 2.97 -3.00
C LEU A 158 -25.93 4.42 -2.54
N MET A 159 -25.10 5.35 -3.06
CA MET A 159 -25.10 6.77 -2.68
C MET A 159 -25.88 7.59 -3.70
N THR A 160 -26.27 8.79 -3.27
CA THR A 160 -26.75 9.85 -4.15
C THR A 160 -25.80 11.06 -4.06
N GLU A 161 -25.78 11.93 -5.08
CA GLU A 161 -24.99 13.17 -5.01
C GLU A 161 -25.32 13.96 -3.75
N GLY A 162 -24.29 14.47 -3.08
CA GLY A 162 -24.36 15.15 -1.80
C GLY A 162 -24.27 14.21 -0.59
N ALA A 163 -24.35 12.90 -0.76
CA ALA A 163 -24.21 11.94 0.32
C ALA A 163 -22.77 11.84 0.84
N LYS A 164 -22.64 11.47 2.10
CA LYS A 164 -21.36 11.05 2.71
C LYS A 164 -21.55 9.75 3.43
N TYR A 165 -20.81 8.74 3.02
CA TYR A 165 -20.84 7.41 3.61
C TYR A 165 -19.46 7.02 4.14
N ARG A 166 -19.45 6.17 5.16
CA ARG A 166 -18.24 5.45 5.59
C ARG A 166 -18.37 4.01 5.13
N PHE A 167 -17.40 3.58 4.33
CA PHE A 167 -17.30 2.21 3.86
C PHE A 167 -16.26 1.45 4.67
N PHE A 168 -16.56 0.20 4.99
CA PHE A 168 -15.65 -0.76 5.57
C PHE A 168 -15.52 -1.91 4.58
N ILE A 169 -14.39 -1.98 3.92
CA ILE A 169 -14.19 -2.78 2.73
C ILE A 169 -13.33 -3.99 3.08
N PRO A 170 -13.85 -5.23 2.97
CA PRO A 170 -13.04 -6.42 3.14
C PRO A 170 -11.97 -6.47 2.05
N TYR A 171 -10.83 -7.09 2.33
CA TYR A 171 -9.68 -7.10 1.42
C TYR A 171 -10.00 -7.61 0.02
N GLN A 172 -10.95 -8.56 -0.12
CA GLN A 172 -11.40 -9.10 -1.41
C GLN A 172 -12.04 -8.04 -2.33
N LEU A 173 -12.65 -7.02 -1.73
CA LEU A 173 -13.27 -5.89 -2.45
C LEU A 173 -12.36 -4.65 -2.49
N GLY A 174 -11.17 -4.76 -1.90
CA GLY A 174 -10.11 -3.74 -1.89
C GLY A 174 -8.93 -4.14 -2.77
N TYR A 175 -7.73 -4.17 -2.18
CA TYR A 175 -6.49 -4.47 -2.89
C TYR A 175 -6.05 -5.94 -2.78
N GLY A 176 -6.91 -6.81 -2.26
CA GLY A 176 -6.71 -8.25 -2.25
C GLY A 176 -5.50 -8.74 -1.46
N GLU A 177 -4.95 -9.86 -1.93
CA GLU A 177 -3.82 -10.54 -1.31
C GLU A 177 -2.47 -9.85 -1.54
N ARG A 178 -2.40 -8.90 -2.46
CA ARG A 178 -1.16 -8.19 -2.79
C ARG A 178 -0.99 -6.88 -2.03
N GLY A 179 -2.10 -6.28 -1.56
CA GLY A 179 -2.08 -4.93 -1.03
C GLY A 179 -1.77 -3.90 -2.11
N ALA A 180 -1.32 -2.70 -1.71
CA ALA A 180 -0.94 -1.64 -2.64
C ALA A 180 0.28 -0.86 -2.11
N GLY A 181 1.40 -0.98 -2.81
CA GLY A 181 2.65 -0.33 -2.45
C GLY A 181 3.11 -0.66 -1.02
N ALA A 182 3.80 0.30 -0.38
CA ALA A 182 4.24 0.17 1.00
C ALA A 182 3.16 0.56 2.04
N ALA A 183 2.11 1.26 1.58
CA ALA A 183 1.11 1.87 2.47
C ALA A 183 -0.03 0.91 2.84
N ILE A 184 -0.37 -0.02 1.97
CA ILE A 184 -1.48 -0.96 2.18
C ILE A 184 -0.94 -2.39 2.17
N PRO A 185 -0.75 -3.01 3.34
CA PRO A 185 -0.29 -4.40 3.44
C PRO A 185 -1.22 -5.39 2.72
N PRO A 186 -0.72 -6.57 2.34
CA PRO A 186 -1.55 -7.68 1.88
C PRO A 186 -2.73 -7.96 2.82
N PHE A 187 -3.88 -8.34 2.26
CA PHE A 187 -5.10 -8.72 2.99
C PHE A 187 -5.68 -7.66 3.93
N SER A 188 -5.35 -6.37 3.72
CA SER A 188 -5.86 -5.29 4.57
C SER A 188 -7.34 -5.01 4.31
N ALA A 189 -8.15 -5.00 5.37
CA ALA A 189 -9.45 -4.34 5.35
C ALA A 189 -9.25 -2.82 5.39
N LEU A 190 -10.10 -2.09 4.67
CA LEU A 190 -9.98 -0.66 4.46
C LEU A 190 -11.18 0.08 5.01
N ILE A 191 -10.97 1.29 5.47
CA ILE A 191 -12.03 2.22 5.86
C ILE A 191 -11.92 3.45 4.95
N PHE A 192 -13.03 3.83 4.32
CA PHE A 192 -13.11 5.03 3.51
C PHE A 192 -14.28 5.90 3.94
N ASP A 193 -14.00 7.13 4.27
CA ASP A 193 -15.03 8.19 4.28
C ASP A 193 -15.11 8.78 2.89
N VAL A 194 -16.26 8.68 2.25
CA VAL A 194 -16.49 9.13 0.87
C VAL A 194 -17.66 10.08 0.82
N GLU A 195 -17.43 11.25 0.24
CA GLU A 195 -18.46 12.23 -0.10
C GLU A 195 -18.63 12.28 -1.61
N LEU A 196 -19.80 11.90 -2.12
CA LEU A 196 -20.12 11.94 -3.53
C LEU A 196 -20.55 13.36 -3.91
N VAL A 197 -19.68 14.07 -4.62
CA VAL A 197 -19.91 15.48 -4.99
C VAL A 197 -20.77 15.58 -6.25
N ALA A 198 -20.43 14.79 -7.29
CA ALA A 198 -21.16 14.81 -8.56
C ALA A 198 -21.05 13.48 -9.32
N VAL A 199 -22.06 13.19 -10.15
CA VAL A 199 -22.11 12.11 -11.13
C VAL A 199 -22.01 12.72 -12.53
N LYS A 200 -21.00 12.32 -13.31
CA LYS A 200 -20.67 12.88 -14.63
C LYS A 200 -20.90 11.86 -15.74
#